data_0145202d5c0dbe72efa9ff2ef311148b
#
_entry.id   0145202d5c0dbe72efa9ff2ef311148b
#
_cell.length_a   1.000
_cell.length_b   1.000
_cell.length_c   1.000
_cell.angle_alpha   90.00
_cell.angle_beta   90.00
_cell.angle_gamma   90.00
#
_symmetry.space_group_name_H-M   'P 1'
#
loop_
_entity.id
_entity.type
_entity.pdbx_description
1 polymer ?
#
loop_
_entity_poly.entity_id
_entity_poly.type
_entity_poly.pdbx_seq_one_letter_code
_entity_poly.pdbx_strand_id
1 'polypeptide(L)'
;MIDVLTTDAYGKNVFTKYCISQDGNLAVMDVASCIGLNMTPKEKRNPMIASSKGVGIMMKDALSRGCKKIIIGLGGSATNDGGMGVLSEFGVRFYNSKRELLVPSVYALSQIAFVDKRYARLPKDVEIICACDVKNHLLGKNGATYVFGKQKGIYLNQMSEVERGMAHYCMKLKQTFHVNVNEFEGSGAAGGIGSVLLGVMQAKRVSGIDLVVEYSGLK
;
A
#
# COMPACT_ATOMS: atom_id res chain seq x y z
N MET A 1 1.60 -11.73 -19.41
CA MET A 1 2.32 -10.54 -18.89
C MET A 1 1.71 -9.30 -19.51
N ILE A 2 1.41 -8.30 -18.70
CA ILE A 2 0.84 -7.00 -19.10
C ILE A 2 1.84 -5.90 -18.73
N ASP A 3 2.18 -5.07 -19.69
CA ASP A 3 2.95 -3.84 -19.44
C ASP A 3 1.98 -2.73 -19.01
N VAL A 4 2.33 -2.02 -17.95
CA VAL A 4 1.55 -0.89 -17.42
C VAL A 4 2.46 0.30 -17.12
N LEU A 5 2.03 1.49 -17.54
CA LEU A 5 2.66 2.73 -17.15
C LEU A 5 2.12 3.12 -15.77
N THR A 6 3.03 3.25 -14.81
CA THR A 6 2.71 3.64 -13.44
C THR A 6 3.74 4.64 -12.90
N THR A 7 3.79 4.87 -11.60
CA THR A 7 4.82 5.69 -10.98
C THR A 7 5.68 4.87 -10.03
N ASP A 8 6.96 5.23 -9.93
CA ASP A 8 7.81 4.77 -8.83
C ASP A 8 7.39 5.41 -7.50
N ALA A 9 8.12 5.08 -6.42
CA ALA A 9 7.86 5.61 -5.09
C ALA A 9 7.98 7.14 -5.00
N TYR A 10 8.63 7.79 -5.96
CA TYR A 10 8.88 9.25 -5.98
C TYR A 10 8.07 9.99 -7.05
N GLY A 11 7.11 9.30 -7.66
CA GLY A 11 6.21 9.91 -8.64
C GLY A 11 6.76 9.97 -10.07
N LYS A 12 7.94 9.37 -10.33
CA LYS A 12 8.49 9.27 -11.69
C LYS A 12 7.74 8.18 -12.45
N ASN A 13 7.36 8.45 -13.68
CA ASN A 13 6.75 7.46 -14.57
C ASN A 13 7.72 6.30 -14.84
N VAL A 14 7.22 5.08 -14.66
CA VAL A 14 7.94 3.84 -14.92
C VAL A 14 7.02 2.84 -15.61
N PHE A 15 7.58 2.04 -16.53
CA PHE A 15 6.90 0.85 -17.01
C PHE A 15 7.20 -0.32 -16.07
N THR A 16 6.15 -1.03 -15.68
CA THR A 16 6.26 -2.27 -14.93
C THR A 16 5.38 -3.34 -15.54
N LYS A 17 5.39 -4.53 -14.97
CA LYS A 17 4.63 -5.68 -15.47
C LYS A 17 3.89 -6.37 -14.35
N TYR A 18 2.75 -6.94 -14.71
CA TYR A 18 2.05 -7.92 -13.88
C TYR A 18 1.45 -9.02 -14.78
N CYS A 19 0.98 -10.11 -14.19
CA CYS A 19 0.39 -11.21 -14.93
C CYS A 19 -1.13 -11.15 -14.87
N ILE A 20 -1.79 -11.54 -15.96
CA ILE A 20 -3.21 -11.90 -15.98
C ILE A 20 -3.32 -13.36 -16.40
N SER A 21 -4.22 -14.13 -15.76
CA SER A 21 -4.57 -15.50 -16.13
C SER A 21 -5.15 -15.57 -17.55
N GLN A 22 -5.14 -16.75 -18.15
CA GLN A 22 -5.62 -16.93 -19.52
C GLN A 22 -7.12 -16.60 -19.69
N ASP A 23 -7.92 -16.83 -18.65
CA ASP A 23 -9.35 -16.50 -18.60
C ASP A 23 -9.63 -15.01 -18.34
N GLY A 24 -8.58 -14.21 -18.14
CA GLY A 24 -8.70 -12.76 -17.87
C GLY A 24 -9.17 -12.40 -16.47
N ASN A 25 -9.42 -13.35 -15.61
CA ASN A 25 -10.12 -13.12 -14.34
C ASN A 25 -9.18 -12.79 -13.16
N LEU A 26 -7.97 -13.35 -13.13
CA LEU A 26 -7.00 -13.18 -12.05
C LEU A 26 -5.83 -12.31 -12.49
N ALA A 27 -5.51 -11.26 -11.71
CA ALA A 27 -4.27 -10.52 -11.84
C ALA A 27 -3.30 -10.91 -10.70
N VAL A 28 -2.02 -11.10 -11.03
CA VAL A 28 -0.95 -11.37 -10.05
C VAL A 28 0.11 -10.29 -10.21
N MET A 29 0.37 -9.56 -9.13
CA MET A 29 1.29 -8.42 -9.10
C MET A 29 2.05 -8.35 -7.78
N ASP A 30 3.10 -7.54 -7.73
CA ASP A 30 3.81 -7.23 -6.49
C ASP A 30 4.08 -5.72 -6.39
N VAL A 31 4.18 -5.22 -5.16
CA VAL A 31 4.42 -3.79 -4.93
C VAL A 31 5.84 -3.37 -5.33
N ALA A 32 6.81 -4.28 -5.28
CA ALA A 32 8.20 -3.97 -5.56
C ALA A 32 8.48 -3.75 -7.05
N SER A 33 7.60 -4.22 -7.92
CA SER A 33 7.70 -4.02 -9.36
C SER A 33 7.55 -2.55 -9.79
N CYS A 34 6.91 -1.71 -8.98
CA CYS A 34 6.79 -0.27 -9.24
C CYS A 34 7.41 0.60 -8.13
N ILE A 35 7.26 0.24 -6.85
CA ILE A 35 7.76 1.02 -5.72
C ILE A 35 8.84 0.26 -4.92
N GLY A 36 9.61 -0.56 -5.60
CA GLY A 36 10.63 -1.42 -5.00
C GLY A 36 11.76 -0.65 -4.33
N LEU A 37 12.23 -1.19 -3.20
CA LEU A 37 13.36 -0.64 -2.46
C LEU A 37 14.67 -0.70 -3.27
N ASN A 38 14.80 -1.68 -4.16
CA ASN A 38 15.94 -1.88 -5.06
C ASN A 38 15.94 -0.92 -6.27
N MET A 39 14.82 -0.26 -6.55
CA MET A 39 14.73 0.72 -7.65
C MET A 39 15.42 2.04 -7.31
N THR A 40 15.75 2.27 -6.04
CA THR A 40 16.42 3.50 -5.58
C THR A 40 17.68 3.16 -4.82
N PRO A 41 18.87 3.68 -5.22
CA PRO A 41 20.10 3.57 -4.47
C PRO A 41 19.91 4.00 -3.03
N LYS A 42 20.58 3.32 -2.10
CA LYS A 42 20.35 3.50 -0.65
C LYS A 42 20.52 4.95 -0.19
N GLU A 43 21.49 5.65 -0.75
CA GLU A 43 21.83 7.05 -0.45
C GLU A 43 20.80 8.07 -0.97
N LYS A 44 19.95 7.65 -1.92
CA LYS A 44 18.89 8.48 -2.51
C LYS A 44 17.51 8.17 -1.94
N ARG A 45 17.40 7.22 -1.00
CA ARG A 45 16.12 6.87 -0.40
C ARG A 45 15.63 7.99 0.50
N ASN A 46 14.43 8.46 0.24
CA ASN A 46 13.74 9.43 1.06
C ASN A 46 12.28 9.01 1.29
N PRO A 47 12.01 8.17 2.28
CA PRO A 47 10.66 7.66 2.53
C PRO A 47 9.68 8.75 2.92
N MET A 48 10.16 9.92 3.38
CA MET A 48 9.30 11.02 3.80
C MET A 48 8.42 11.58 2.67
N ILE A 49 8.89 11.49 1.42
CA ILE A 49 8.17 11.94 0.21
C ILE A 49 7.69 10.77 -0.66
N ALA A 50 8.05 9.53 -0.29
CA ALA A 50 7.67 8.35 -1.05
C ALA A 50 6.18 8.05 -0.92
N SER A 51 5.58 7.58 -2.00
CA SER A 51 4.15 7.30 -2.10
C SER A 51 3.87 5.92 -2.69
N SER A 52 2.85 5.27 -2.18
CA SER A 52 2.32 4.00 -2.69
C SER A 52 1.39 4.17 -3.90
N LYS A 53 1.32 5.35 -4.50
CA LYS A 53 0.43 5.68 -5.62
C LYS A 53 0.55 4.71 -6.80
N GLY A 54 1.77 4.34 -7.17
CA GLY A 54 2.03 3.43 -8.28
C GLY A 54 1.35 2.07 -8.15
N VAL A 55 1.22 1.57 -6.92
CA VAL A 55 0.47 0.31 -6.65
C VAL A 55 -1.01 0.48 -6.95
N GLY A 56 -1.59 1.61 -6.54
CA GLY A 56 -3.00 1.92 -6.85
C GLY A 56 -3.27 2.00 -8.35
N ILE A 57 -2.33 2.56 -9.13
CA ILE A 57 -2.42 2.63 -10.60
C ILE A 57 -2.43 1.21 -11.19
N MET A 58 -1.50 0.33 -10.78
CA MET A 58 -1.46 -1.05 -11.26
C MET A 58 -2.75 -1.82 -10.94
N MET A 59 -3.26 -1.68 -9.72
CA MET A 59 -4.51 -2.31 -9.33
C MET A 59 -5.68 -1.82 -10.20
N LYS A 60 -5.77 -0.52 -10.45
CA LYS A 60 -6.81 0.06 -11.32
C LYS A 60 -6.71 -0.43 -12.77
N ASP A 61 -5.50 -0.59 -13.31
CA ASP A 61 -5.29 -1.12 -14.65
C ASP A 61 -5.83 -2.56 -14.73
N ALA A 62 -5.51 -3.43 -13.77
CA ALA A 62 -6.04 -4.80 -13.72
C ALA A 62 -7.59 -4.83 -13.64
N LEU A 63 -8.18 -3.96 -12.81
CA LEU A 63 -9.64 -3.84 -12.69
C LEU A 63 -10.28 -3.35 -13.99
N SER A 64 -9.66 -2.39 -14.67
CA SER A 64 -10.17 -1.88 -15.96
C SER A 64 -10.16 -2.92 -17.07
N ARG A 65 -9.30 -3.95 -16.94
CA ARG A 65 -9.24 -5.11 -17.84
C ARG A 65 -10.24 -6.21 -17.47
N GLY A 66 -11.04 -6.00 -16.42
CA GLY A 66 -12.11 -6.92 -16.04
C GLY A 66 -11.71 -7.97 -15.00
N CYS A 67 -10.50 -7.93 -14.45
CA CYS A 67 -10.08 -8.87 -13.41
C CYS A 67 -10.99 -8.77 -12.17
N LYS A 68 -11.42 -9.92 -11.68
CA LYS A 68 -12.28 -10.06 -10.49
C LYS A 68 -11.52 -10.58 -9.29
N LYS A 69 -10.27 -10.95 -9.47
CA LYS A 69 -9.37 -11.40 -8.42
C LYS A 69 -8.00 -10.77 -8.60
N ILE A 70 -7.41 -10.27 -7.51
CA ILE A 70 -6.05 -9.70 -7.49
C ILE A 70 -5.26 -10.41 -6.39
N ILE A 71 -4.12 -11.00 -6.75
CA ILE A 71 -3.09 -11.44 -5.81
C ILE A 71 -1.98 -10.40 -5.84
N ILE A 72 -1.66 -9.82 -4.67
CA ILE A 72 -0.64 -8.80 -4.56
C ILE A 72 0.40 -9.15 -3.50
N GLY A 73 1.66 -9.26 -3.91
CA GLY A 73 2.81 -9.45 -3.02
C GLY A 73 3.19 -8.15 -2.31
N LEU A 74 3.36 -8.20 -0.98
CA LEU A 74 3.65 -7.03 -0.14
C LEU A 74 5.12 -6.91 0.30
N GLY A 75 6.05 -7.59 -0.38
CA GLY A 75 7.47 -7.54 -0.08
C GLY A 75 8.21 -6.36 -0.74
N GLY A 76 9.35 -5.95 -0.15
CA GLY A 76 10.35 -5.10 -0.82
C GLY A 76 9.98 -3.65 -1.13
N SER A 77 8.96 -3.05 -0.55
CA SER A 77 8.53 -1.67 -0.82
C SER A 77 9.46 -0.59 -0.26
N ALA A 78 9.60 0.54 -0.96
CA ALA A 78 10.35 1.72 -0.51
C ALA A 78 9.49 2.72 0.30
N THR A 79 8.18 2.57 0.35
CA THR A 79 7.24 3.53 0.93
C THR A 79 6.91 3.23 2.40
N ASN A 80 6.47 4.26 3.15
CA ASN A 80 5.95 4.15 4.51
C ASN A 80 4.76 5.12 4.72
N ASP A 81 3.96 5.32 3.67
CA ASP A 81 2.84 6.26 3.62
C ASP A 81 1.50 5.66 4.10
N GLY A 82 1.53 4.49 4.75
CA GLY A 82 0.32 3.83 5.25
C GLY A 82 -0.63 3.36 4.15
N GLY A 83 -0.20 3.31 2.87
CA GLY A 83 -1.08 3.05 1.74
C GLY A 83 -1.95 4.25 1.32
N MET A 84 -1.64 5.46 1.80
CA MET A 84 -2.36 6.69 1.45
C MET A 84 -2.40 6.90 -0.07
N GLY A 85 -1.29 6.60 -0.78
CA GLY A 85 -1.22 6.68 -2.23
C GLY A 85 -2.18 5.73 -2.93
N VAL A 86 -2.29 4.49 -2.44
CA VAL A 86 -3.25 3.50 -2.96
C VAL A 86 -4.67 4.03 -2.83
N LEU A 87 -5.08 4.48 -1.63
CA LEU A 87 -6.43 5.02 -1.43
C LEU A 87 -6.72 6.25 -2.29
N SER A 88 -5.71 7.11 -2.51
CA SER A 88 -5.88 8.31 -3.35
C SER A 88 -6.18 7.95 -4.80
N GLU A 89 -5.57 6.88 -5.34
CA GLU A 89 -5.87 6.39 -6.68
C GLU A 89 -7.29 5.85 -6.81
N PHE A 90 -7.85 5.33 -5.73
CA PHE A 90 -9.25 4.91 -5.68
C PHE A 90 -10.22 6.05 -5.31
N GLY A 91 -9.78 7.29 -5.36
CA GLY A 91 -10.61 8.49 -5.23
C GLY A 91 -10.85 8.97 -3.80
N VAL A 92 -10.16 8.41 -2.80
CA VAL A 92 -10.14 8.99 -1.44
C VAL A 92 -9.27 10.24 -1.47
N ARG A 93 -9.76 11.33 -0.91
CA ARG A 93 -9.05 12.60 -0.86
C ARG A 93 -8.72 12.98 0.58
N PHE A 94 -7.51 13.46 0.78
CA PHE A 94 -7.00 13.87 2.09
C PHE A 94 -6.70 15.37 2.07
N TYR A 95 -7.20 16.09 3.06
CA TYR A 95 -7.07 17.53 3.14
C TYR A 95 -6.46 17.96 4.48
N ASN A 96 -5.66 19.02 4.45
CA ASN A 96 -5.17 19.67 5.66
C ASN A 96 -6.24 20.60 6.29
N SER A 97 -5.89 21.28 7.39
CA SER A 97 -6.77 22.22 8.10
C SER A 97 -7.19 23.42 7.27
N LYS A 98 -6.42 23.79 6.25
CA LYS A 98 -6.73 24.87 5.29
C LYS A 98 -7.59 24.40 4.11
N ARG A 99 -8.03 23.11 4.11
CA ARG A 99 -8.74 22.46 3.00
C ARG A 99 -7.93 22.33 1.71
N GLU A 100 -6.60 22.35 1.81
CA GLU A 100 -5.71 22.06 0.68
C GLU A 100 -5.56 20.54 0.53
N LEU A 101 -5.61 20.06 -0.71
CA LEU A 101 -5.43 18.64 -1.03
C LEU A 101 -3.99 18.22 -0.74
N LEU A 102 -3.82 17.18 0.06
CA LEU A 102 -2.52 16.63 0.40
C LEU A 102 -2.04 15.64 -0.66
N VAL A 103 -0.76 15.76 -1.03
CA VAL A 103 -0.06 14.77 -1.84
C VAL A 103 0.33 13.58 -0.95
N PRO A 104 -0.05 12.33 -1.29
CA PRO A 104 0.25 11.16 -0.49
C PRO A 104 1.75 10.99 -0.23
N SER A 105 2.12 10.95 1.05
CA SER A 105 3.51 10.81 1.52
C SER A 105 3.53 10.64 3.04
N VAL A 106 4.66 10.27 3.62
CA VAL A 106 4.82 10.24 5.08
C VAL A 106 4.59 11.63 5.69
N TYR A 107 5.10 12.71 5.05
CA TYR A 107 4.88 14.08 5.52
C TYR A 107 3.40 14.47 5.60
N ALA A 108 2.57 13.93 4.72
CA ALA A 108 1.15 14.24 4.68
C ALA A 108 0.38 13.64 5.84
N LEU A 109 0.82 12.50 6.40
CA LEU A 109 0.06 11.72 7.38
C LEU A 109 -0.33 12.54 8.62
N SER A 110 0.59 13.33 9.16
CA SER A 110 0.33 14.18 10.35
C SER A 110 -0.51 15.41 10.05
N GLN A 111 -0.62 15.81 8.79
CA GLN A 111 -1.33 17.02 8.36
C GLN A 111 -2.80 16.79 8.03
N ILE A 112 -3.26 15.52 8.01
CA ILE A 112 -4.63 15.18 7.60
C ILE A 112 -5.63 15.74 8.61
N ALA A 113 -6.42 16.72 8.20
CA ALA A 113 -7.56 17.20 8.95
C ALA A 113 -8.86 16.49 8.54
N PHE A 114 -9.07 16.30 7.24
CA PHE A 114 -10.27 15.69 6.67
C PHE A 114 -9.91 14.58 5.68
N VAL A 115 -10.72 13.52 5.70
CA VAL A 115 -10.69 12.45 4.69
C VAL A 115 -12.05 12.42 4.00
N ASP A 116 -12.04 12.60 2.68
CA ASP A 116 -13.24 12.59 1.85
C ASP A 116 -13.29 11.31 1.01
N LYS A 117 -14.30 10.48 1.25
CA LYS A 117 -14.55 9.23 0.51
C LYS A 117 -15.71 9.32 -0.49
N ARG A 118 -16.31 10.49 -0.70
CA ARG A 118 -17.48 10.64 -1.59
C ARG A 118 -17.21 10.23 -3.02
N TYR A 119 -15.98 10.43 -3.47
CA TYR A 119 -15.53 10.05 -4.82
C TYR A 119 -14.80 8.70 -4.86
N ALA A 120 -14.74 8.01 -3.73
CA ALA A 120 -14.04 6.73 -3.66
C ALA A 120 -14.76 5.66 -4.51
N ARG A 121 -13.97 4.91 -5.27
CA ARG A 121 -14.39 3.76 -6.08
C ARG A 121 -13.57 2.54 -5.67
N LEU A 122 -13.75 2.15 -4.40
CA LEU A 122 -13.08 0.97 -3.86
C LEU A 122 -13.62 -0.30 -4.52
N PRO A 123 -12.78 -1.31 -4.78
CA PRO A 123 -13.16 -2.54 -5.47
C PRO A 123 -13.98 -3.46 -4.54
N LYS A 124 -15.30 -3.31 -4.54
CA LYS A 124 -16.20 -4.07 -3.64
C LYS A 124 -16.49 -5.49 -4.14
N ASP A 125 -16.53 -5.69 -5.47
CA ASP A 125 -16.90 -6.95 -6.09
C ASP A 125 -15.66 -7.70 -6.63
N VAL A 126 -14.52 -7.49 -6.00
CA VAL A 126 -13.22 -8.05 -6.39
C VAL A 126 -12.58 -8.72 -5.19
N GLU A 127 -12.18 -9.96 -5.34
CA GLU A 127 -11.40 -10.65 -4.33
C GLU A 127 -9.95 -10.15 -4.36
N ILE A 128 -9.47 -9.59 -3.26
CA ILE A 128 -8.07 -9.17 -3.11
C ILE A 128 -7.39 -10.10 -2.12
N ILE A 129 -6.25 -10.66 -2.52
CA ILE A 129 -5.41 -11.52 -1.69
C ILE A 129 -4.05 -10.85 -1.54
N CYS A 130 -3.66 -10.58 -0.30
CA CYS A 130 -2.33 -10.10 0.06
C CYS A 130 -1.41 -11.29 0.33
N ALA A 131 -0.45 -11.54 -0.56
CA ALA A 131 0.64 -12.47 -0.30
C ALA A 131 1.61 -11.82 0.70
N CYS A 132 1.51 -12.22 1.98
CA CYS A 132 2.21 -11.55 3.06
C CYS A 132 2.56 -12.52 4.19
N ASP A 133 3.86 -12.76 4.38
CA ASP A 133 4.37 -13.64 5.43
C ASP A 133 4.61 -12.92 6.76
N VAL A 134 4.71 -11.58 6.75
CA VAL A 134 4.87 -10.80 7.97
C VAL A 134 3.54 -10.58 8.68
N LYS A 135 3.57 -10.63 10.02
CA LYS A 135 2.39 -10.42 10.89
C LYS A 135 2.38 -9.05 11.56
N ASN A 136 3.39 -8.21 11.30
CA ASN A 136 3.55 -6.92 11.92
C ASN A 136 2.30 -6.06 11.74
N HIS A 137 1.83 -5.48 12.84
CA HIS A 137 0.78 -4.47 12.81
C HIS A 137 1.30 -3.14 12.26
N LEU A 138 0.40 -2.22 11.93
CA LEU A 138 0.77 -0.90 11.41
C LEU A 138 1.59 -0.10 12.41
N LEU A 139 1.16 -0.10 13.68
CA LEU A 139 1.68 0.74 14.76
C LEU A 139 2.40 -0.06 15.84
N GLY A 140 3.19 0.65 16.64
CA GLY A 140 3.89 0.13 17.82
C GLY A 140 5.32 -0.27 17.54
N LYS A 141 6.04 -0.70 18.61
CA LYS A 141 7.47 -1.06 18.54
C LYS A 141 7.80 -2.13 17.49
N ASN A 142 6.84 -3.01 17.20
CA ASN A 142 6.93 -4.04 16.18
C ASN A 142 6.15 -3.66 14.91
N GLY A 143 5.78 -2.39 14.75
CA GLY A 143 5.01 -1.87 13.62
C GLY A 143 5.84 -1.52 12.39
N ALA A 144 5.16 -1.05 11.37
CA ALA A 144 5.74 -0.74 10.05
C ALA A 144 6.96 0.20 10.15
N THR A 145 6.82 1.29 10.90
CA THR A 145 7.85 2.34 11.02
C THR A 145 9.11 1.83 11.71
N TYR A 146 8.97 1.22 12.88
CA TYR A 146 10.12 0.81 13.68
C TYR A 146 10.86 -0.40 13.11
N VAL A 147 10.13 -1.37 12.53
CA VAL A 147 10.75 -2.60 12.00
C VAL A 147 11.34 -2.36 10.61
N PHE A 148 10.63 -1.68 9.73
CA PHE A 148 11.01 -1.58 8.32
C PHE A 148 11.48 -0.18 7.89
N GLY A 149 11.31 0.85 8.71
CA GLY A 149 11.59 2.23 8.33
C GLY A 149 13.07 2.50 8.07
N LYS A 150 13.98 1.94 8.89
CA LYS A 150 15.43 2.15 8.75
C LYS A 150 15.96 1.73 7.38
N GLN A 151 15.56 0.57 6.87
CA GLN A 151 16.02 0.10 5.54
C GLN A 151 15.50 0.97 4.39
N LYS A 152 14.39 1.69 4.62
CA LYS A 152 13.77 2.61 3.65
C LYS A 152 14.39 4.01 3.71
N GLY A 153 15.20 4.32 4.72
CA GLY A 153 15.88 5.60 4.89
C GLY A 153 15.28 6.50 5.97
N ILE A 154 14.38 6.00 6.84
CA ILE A 154 13.94 6.75 8.03
C ILE A 154 15.08 6.76 9.04
N TYR A 155 15.56 7.93 9.44
CA TYR A 155 16.57 8.07 10.47
C TYR A 155 15.99 7.83 11.87
N LEU A 156 16.84 7.37 12.81
CA LEU A 156 16.40 7.03 14.17
C LEU A 156 15.71 8.20 14.88
N ASN A 157 16.21 9.42 14.69
CA ASN A 157 15.63 10.64 15.27
C ASN A 157 14.27 11.03 14.65
N GLN A 158 13.91 10.49 13.48
CA GLN A 158 12.62 10.74 12.81
C GLN A 158 11.56 9.71 13.19
N MET A 159 11.96 8.52 13.67
CA MET A 159 11.04 7.39 13.82
C MET A 159 9.82 7.70 14.69
N SER A 160 10.01 8.41 15.80
CA SER A 160 8.89 8.75 16.68
C SER A 160 7.92 9.75 16.05
N GLU A 161 8.40 10.66 15.22
CA GLU A 161 7.57 11.61 14.48
C GLU A 161 6.77 10.89 13.38
N VAL A 162 7.44 10.04 12.59
CA VAL A 162 6.79 9.23 11.56
C VAL A 162 5.73 8.32 12.17
N GLU A 163 6.02 7.68 13.30
CA GLU A 163 5.07 6.83 14.01
C GLU A 163 3.84 7.62 14.49
N ARG A 164 4.03 8.83 15.04
CA ARG A 164 2.90 9.70 15.42
C ARG A 164 2.05 10.08 14.22
N GLY A 165 2.68 10.40 13.07
CA GLY A 165 1.97 10.66 11.81
C GLY A 165 1.15 9.45 11.35
N MET A 166 1.74 8.25 11.43
CA MET A 166 1.06 7.00 11.10
C MET A 166 -0.12 6.71 12.03
N ALA A 167 0.04 6.96 13.34
CA ALA A 167 -1.05 6.80 14.32
C ALA A 167 -2.19 7.79 14.06
N HIS A 168 -1.86 9.04 13.73
CA HIS A 168 -2.84 10.04 13.33
C HIS A 168 -3.62 9.61 12.07
N TYR A 169 -2.92 9.13 11.05
CA TYR A 169 -3.55 8.59 9.85
C TYR A 169 -4.49 7.41 10.15
N CYS A 170 -4.02 6.45 10.96
CA CYS A 170 -4.83 5.31 11.40
C CYS A 170 -6.13 5.77 12.07
N MET A 171 -6.05 6.76 12.97
CA MET A 171 -7.23 7.37 13.59
C MET A 171 -8.19 8.00 12.56
N LYS A 172 -7.66 8.72 11.56
CA LYS A 172 -8.47 9.32 10.50
C LYS A 172 -9.16 8.27 9.64
N LEU A 173 -8.49 7.17 9.32
CA LEU A 173 -9.11 6.05 8.62
C LEU A 173 -10.22 5.42 9.46
N LYS A 174 -9.99 5.20 10.76
CA LYS A 174 -11.02 4.67 11.68
C LYS A 174 -12.28 5.56 11.70
N GLN A 175 -12.09 6.87 11.79
CA GLN A 175 -13.21 7.83 11.75
C GLN A 175 -13.99 7.80 10.43
N THR A 176 -13.28 7.60 9.30
CA THR A 176 -13.88 7.69 7.96
C THR A 176 -14.50 6.37 7.50
N PHE A 177 -13.80 5.26 7.73
CA PHE A 177 -14.19 3.94 7.22
C PHE A 177 -14.79 3.03 8.28
N HIS A 178 -14.81 3.46 9.57
CA HIS A 178 -15.33 2.69 10.71
C HIS A 178 -14.60 1.35 10.92
N VAL A 179 -13.32 1.29 10.52
CA VAL A 179 -12.45 0.12 10.68
C VAL A 179 -11.14 0.52 11.34
N ASN A 180 -10.71 -0.25 12.34
CA ASN A 180 -9.39 -0.08 12.94
C ASN A 180 -8.35 -0.87 12.13
N VAL A 181 -7.71 -0.21 11.19
CA VAL A 181 -6.75 -0.85 10.27
C VAL A 181 -5.52 -1.42 10.98
N ASN A 182 -5.25 -1.03 12.23
CA ASN A 182 -4.15 -1.57 13.02
C ASN A 182 -4.44 -2.95 13.63
N GLU A 183 -5.70 -3.41 13.65
CA GLU A 183 -6.07 -4.71 14.24
C GLU A 183 -5.72 -5.91 13.36
N PHE A 184 -5.42 -5.69 12.10
CA PHE A 184 -5.14 -6.76 11.15
C PHE A 184 -3.65 -7.18 11.23
N GLU A 185 -3.40 -8.48 11.41
CA GLU A 185 -2.06 -9.05 11.21
C GLU A 185 -1.60 -8.76 9.76
N GLY A 186 -0.36 -8.26 9.60
CA GLY A 186 0.16 -7.85 8.30
C GLY A 186 -0.22 -6.43 7.87
N SER A 187 -0.97 -5.67 8.69
CA SER A 187 -1.31 -4.27 8.38
C SER A 187 -0.08 -3.38 8.21
N GLY A 188 1.04 -3.71 8.86
CA GLY A 188 2.32 -3.01 8.72
C GLY A 188 3.11 -3.37 7.46
N ALA A 189 2.70 -4.42 6.73
CA ALA A 189 3.40 -4.86 5.52
C ALA A 189 3.45 -3.74 4.47
N ALA A 190 4.55 -3.73 3.72
CA ALA A 190 4.79 -2.74 2.66
C ALA A 190 4.62 -1.28 3.12
N GLY A 191 5.06 -0.96 4.37
CA GLY A 191 4.98 0.39 4.92
C GLY A 191 3.54 0.87 5.15
N GLY A 192 2.66 -0.07 5.46
CA GLY A 192 1.26 0.17 5.77
C GLY A 192 0.31 0.01 4.58
N ILE A 193 0.78 -0.37 3.38
CA ILE A 193 -0.14 -0.76 2.29
C ILE A 193 -1.06 -1.89 2.77
N GLY A 194 -0.53 -2.86 3.54
CA GLY A 194 -1.33 -3.91 4.17
C GLY A 194 -2.53 -3.38 4.95
N SER A 195 -2.40 -2.25 5.65
CA SER A 195 -3.47 -1.67 6.46
C SER A 195 -4.69 -1.27 5.64
N VAL A 196 -4.49 -0.67 4.47
CA VAL A 196 -5.60 -0.25 3.61
C VAL A 196 -6.16 -1.41 2.79
N LEU A 197 -5.33 -2.34 2.36
CA LEU A 197 -5.82 -3.51 1.64
C LEU A 197 -6.65 -4.42 2.55
N LEU A 198 -6.12 -4.80 3.72
CA LEU A 198 -6.79 -5.69 4.66
C LEU A 198 -7.99 -5.01 5.34
N GLY A 199 -7.80 -3.78 5.84
CA GLY A 199 -8.82 -3.09 6.62
C GLY A 199 -9.86 -2.37 5.76
N VAL A 200 -9.45 -1.54 4.80
CA VAL A 200 -10.38 -0.69 4.02
C VAL A 200 -10.94 -1.43 2.81
N MET A 201 -10.12 -2.22 2.12
CA MET A 201 -10.53 -2.97 0.92
C MET A 201 -10.90 -4.42 1.22
N GLN A 202 -10.85 -4.85 2.50
CA GLN A 202 -11.27 -6.18 2.98
C GLN A 202 -10.53 -7.35 2.29
N ALA A 203 -9.26 -7.14 1.95
CA ALA A 203 -8.43 -8.17 1.38
C ALA A 203 -8.18 -9.31 2.38
N LYS A 204 -7.93 -10.51 1.87
CA LYS A 204 -7.49 -11.67 2.67
C LYS A 204 -5.97 -11.69 2.72
N ARG A 205 -5.39 -11.97 3.90
CA ARG A 205 -3.96 -12.25 4.02
C ARG A 205 -3.73 -13.75 3.86
N VAL A 206 -2.81 -14.11 2.98
CA VAL A 206 -2.37 -15.51 2.76
C VAL A 206 -0.84 -15.52 2.76
N SER A 207 -0.23 -16.59 3.25
CA SER A 207 1.21 -16.79 3.13
C SER A 207 1.62 -16.96 1.67
N GLY A 208 2.76 -16.37 1.29
CA GLY A 208 3.29 -16.50 -0.07
C GLY A 208 3.54 -17.97 -0.45
N ILE A 209 4.03 -18.79 0.50
CA ILE A 209 4.27 -20.22 0.24
C ILE A 209 2.96 -20.97 0.00
N ASP A 210 1.91 -20.67 0.77
CA ASP A 210 0.61 -21.34 0.61
C ASP A 210 0.02 -21.05 -0.78
N LEU A 211 0.15 -19.81 -1.26
CA LEU A 211 -0.25 -19.45 -2.61
C LEU A 211 0.56 -20.18 -3.68
N VAL A 212 1.88 -20.29 -3.51
CA VAL A 212 2.72 -21.05 -4.45
C VAL A 212 2.28 -22.52 -4.49
N VAL A 213 2.03 -23.14 -3.36
CA VAL A 213 1.55 -24.53 -3.29
C VAL A 213 0.19 -24.67 -3.97
N GLU A 214 -0.75 -23.78 -3.67
CA GLU A 214 -2.11 -23.80 -4.25
C GLU A 214 -2.09 -23.68 -5.78
N TYR A 215 -1.32 -22.70 -6.33
CA TYR A 215 -1.34 -22.41 -7.77
C TYR A 215 -0.33 -23.19 -8.60
N SER A 216 0.69 -23.82 -7.98
CA SER A 216 1.65 -24.68 -8.69
C SER A 216 1.20 -26.12 -8.84
N GLY A 217 0.13 -26.52 -8.13
CA GLY A 217 -0.32 -27.92 -8.08
C GLY A 217 0.62 -28.85 -7.30
N LEU A 218 1.58 -28.30 -6.55
CA LEU A 218 2.40 -29.07 -5.61
C LEU A 218 1.52 -29.48 -4.43
N LYS A 219 1.30 -30.80 -4.29
CA LYS A 219 0.64 -31.42 -3.14
C LYS A 219 1.68 -32.04 -2.22
#